data_ff8e6bb46f795da44cae9182f210b856
#
_entry.id   ff8e6bb46f795da44cae9182f210b856
#
_cell.length_a   1.000
_cell.length_b   1.000
_cell.length_c   1.000
_cell.angle_alpha   90.00
_cell.angle_beta   90.00
_cell.angle_gamma   90.00
#
_symmetry.space_group_name_H-M   'P 1'
#
loop_
_entity.id
_entity.type
_entity.pdbx_description
1 polymer ?
#
loop_
_entity_poly.entity_id
_entity_poly.type
_entity_poly.pdbx_seq_one_letter_code
_entity_poly.pdbx_strand_id
1 'polypeptide(L)'
;MENEIRRTLDELVTRYELEPELCDIYVEGKTDKQLIEWFLEDKQLQDFGVYEIDTVEIPAQLLFELGLKDNIRSRVIALAIYIHDKFLETPLHITCIVDKDFDWLFGKEYQCDLLLFTDYSCLEMYLFNEVVLDKYLRLAIRLY
;
A
#
# COMPACT_ATOMS: atom_id res chain seq x y z
N MET A 1 6.54 -22.45 14.03
CA MET A 1 6.17 -21.02 13.95
C MET A 1 7.42 -20.25 13.62
N GLU A 2 7.52 -19.87 12.36
CA GLU A 2 8.52 -18.87 11.99
C GLU A 2 8.04 -17.53 12.55
N ASN A 3 8.80 -16.96 13.47
CA ASN A 3 8.64 -15.56 13.83
C ASN A 3 9.04 -14.76 12.59
N GLU A 4 8.08 -14.41 11.78
CA GLU A 4 8.32 -13.45 10.72
C GLU A 4 8.76 -12.15 11.38
N ILE A 5 9.99 -11.76 11.10
CA ILE A 5 10.56 -10.52 11.61
C ILE A 5 9.80 -9.37 10.92
N ARG A 6 8.98 -8.67 11.69
CA ARG A 6 8.30 -7.48 11.23
C ARG A 6 9.27 -6.31 11.21
N ARG A 7 9.18 -5.50 10.17
CA ARG A 7 9.93 -4.25 10.10
C ARG A 7 9.22 -3.17 10.90
N THR A 8 9.99 -2.39 11.64
CA THR A 8 9.48 -1.21 12.33
C THR A 8 9.35 -0.04 11.36
N LEU A 9 8.60 0.99 11.75
CA LEU A 9 8.50 2.22 10.97
C LEU A 9 9.85 2.93 10.82
N ASP A 10 10.67 2.92 11.85
CA ASP A 10 12.00 3.51 11.80
C ASP A 10 12.91 2.78 10.81
N GLU A 11 12.83 1.46 10.76
CA GLU A 11 13.55 0.67 9.75
C GLU A 11 13.11 1.01 8.34
N LEU A 12 11.81 1.21 8.10
CA LEU A 12 11.30 1.62 6.80
C LEU A 12 11.75 3.03 6.42
N VAL A 13 11.73 3.96 7.34
CA VAL A 13 12.24 5.31 7.09
C VAL A 13 13.71 5.25 6.67
N THR A 14 14.53 4.51 7.40
CA THR A 14 15.95 4.32 7.06
C THR A 14 16.12 3.66 5.68
N ARG A 15 15.31 2.64 5.37
CA ARG A 15 15.32 1.97 4.07
C ARG A 15 15.11 2.96 2.92
N TYR A 16 14.12 3.83 3.03
CA TYR A 16 13.78 4.79 1.98
C TYR A 16 14.66 6.05 1.97
N GLU A 17 15.31 6.37 3.08
CA GLU A 17 16.37 7.38 3.09
C GLU A 17 17.61 6.92 2.33
N LEU A 18 17.97 5.65 2.48
CA LEU A 18 19.13 5.06 1.81
C LEU A 18 18.87 4.73 0.34
N GLU A 19 17.66 4.28 0.03
CA GLU A 19 17.28 3.80 -1.30
C GLU A 19 15.92 4.38 -1.72
N PRO A 20 15.85 5.69 -2.01
CA PRO A 20 14.58 6.35 -2.33
C PRO A 20 13.96 5.91 -3.67
N GLU A 21 14.73 5.25 -4.51
CA GLU A 21 14.28 4.72 -5.80
C GLU A 21 13.54 3.39 -5.70
N LEU A 22 13.50 2.75 -4.54
CA LEU A 22 12.79 1.48 -4.36
C LEU A 22 11.30 1.60 -4.68
N CYS A 23 10.81 0.66 -5.47
CA CYS A 23 9.41 0.55 -5.85
C CYS A 23 8.75 -0.53 -5.00
N ASP A 24 8.19 -0.12 -3.86
CA ASP A 24 7.54 -1.02 -2.93
C ASP A 24 6.02 -0.79 -2.93
N ILE A 25 5.27 -1.90 -2.90
CA ILE A 25 3.81 -1.89 -2.87
C ILE A 25 3.37 -2.60 -1.59
N TYR A 26 2.53 -1.93 -0.81
CA TYR A 26 1.95 -2.47 0.42
C TYR A 26 0.47 -2.73 0.22
N VAL A 27 0.01 -3.89 0.64
CA VAL A 27 -1.36 -4.36 0.47
C VAL A 27 -1.92 -4.90 1.79
N GLU A 28 -3.25 -5.11 1.83
CA GLU A 28 -3.93 -5.57 3.03
C GLU A 28 -3.65 -7.04 3.33
N GLY A 29 -3.65 -7.92 2.34
CA GLY A 29 -3.55 -9.34 2.58
C GLY A 29 -2.86 -10.15 1.47
N LYS A 30 -2.80 -11.45 1.71
CA LYS A 30 -2.10 -12.41 0.87
C LYS A 30 -2.67 -12.52 -0.55
N THR A 31 -4.00 -12.48 -0.68
CA THR A 31 -4.65 -12.57 -1.99
C THR A 31 -4.33 -11.35 -2.84
N ASP A 32 -4.34 -10.16 -2.26
CA ASP A 32 -3.96 -8.92 -2.93
C ASP A 32 -2.52 -8.97 -3.42
N LYS A 33 -1.62 -9.45 -2.55
CA LYS A 33 -0.22 -9.63 -2.88
C LYS A 33 -0.03 -10.58 -4.05
N GLN A 34 -0.70 -11.73 -4.03
CA GLN A 34 -0.61 -12.73 -5.11
C GLN A 34 -1.12 -12.17 -6.43
N LEU A 35 -2.21 -11.41 -6.42
CA LEU A 35 -2.78 -10.79 -7.61
C LEU A 35 -1.81 -9.78 -8.24
N ILE A 36 -1.21 -8.93 -7.42
CA ILE A 36 -0.26 -7.92 -7.90
C ILE A 36 1.02 -8.57 -8.39
N GLU A 37 1.55 -9.55 -7.69
CA GLU A 37 2.73 -10.30 -8.13
C GLU A 37 2.49 -11.02 -9.46
N TRP A 38 1.31 -11.63 -9.62
CA TRP A 38 0.91 -12.24 -10.89
C TRP A 38 0.89 -11.21 -12.03
N PHE A 39 0.30 -10.04 -11.79
CA PHE A 39 0.28 -8.97 -12.79
C PHE A 39 1.69 -8.50 -13.17
N LEU A 40 2.55 -8.29 -12.18
CA LEU A 40 3.93 -7.86 -12.40
C LEU A 40 4.70 -8.89 -13.23
N GLU A 41 4.52 -10.17 -12.92
CA GLU A 41 5.14 -11.27 -13.66
C GLU A 41 4.61 -11.36 -15.11
N ASP A 42 3.30 -11.28 -15.29
CA ASP A 42 2.64 -11.32 -16.60
C ASP A 42 3.11 -10.19 -17.52
N LYS A 43 3.31 -8.99 -16.97
CA LYS A 43 3.82 -7.83 -17.70
C LYS A 43 5.35 -7.75 -17.75
N GLN A 44 6.04 -8.75 -17.19
CA GLN A 44 7.51 -8.80 -17.13
C GLN A 44 8.13 -7.57 -16.45
N LEU A 45 7.46 -7.06 -15.43
CA LEU A 45 7.93 -5.94 -14.63
C LEU A 45 8.78 -6.45 -13.48
N GLN A 46 10.02 -6.00 -13.40
CA GLN A 46 10.99 -6.37 -12.37
C GLN A 46 11.23 -5.19 -11.43
N ASP A 47 11.93 -5.47 -10.33
CA ASP A 47 12.35 -4.47 -9.36
C ASP A 47 11.22 -3.85 -8.52
N PHE A 48 10.09 -4.58 -8.38
CA PHE A 48 9.01 -4.23 -7.47
C PHE A 48 8.97 -5.19 -6.28
N GLY A 49 8.90 -4.63 -5.07
CA GLY A 49 8.59 -5.39 -3.87
C GLY A 49 7.09 -5.31 -3.56
N VAL A 50 6.46 -6.42 -3.21
CA VAL A 50 5.07 -6.45 -2.77
C VAL A 50 5.01 -7.04 -1.37
N TYR A 51 4.44 -6.30 -0.43
CA TYR A 51 4.42 -6.66 0.98
C TYR A 51 3.01 -6.59 1.55
N GLU A 52 2.63 -7.60 2.33
CA GLU A 52 1.44 -7.53 3.16
C GLU A 52 1.69 -6.59 4.34
N ILE A 53 0.68 -5.86 4.78
CA ILE A 53 0.81 -4.94 5.91
C ILE A 53 1.23 -5.65 7.21
N ASP A 54 0.91 -6.93 7.36
CA ASP A 54 1.33 -7.72 8.51
C ASP A 54 2.85 -7.85 8.66
N THR A 55 3.61 -7.56 7.60
CA THR A 55 5.08 -7.53 7.65
C THR A 55 5.64 -6.25 8.27
N VAL A 56 4.77 -5.29 8.59
CA VAL A 56 5.14 -4.01 9.19
C VAL A 56 4.51 -3.89 10.57
N GLU A 57 5.30 -3.44 11.53
CA GLU A 57 4.82 -3.15 12.88
C GLU A 57 4.24 -1.73 12.92
N ILE A 58 2.92 -1.64 13.06
CA ILE A 58 2.21 -0.37 13.19
C ILE A 58 1.83 -0.16 14.65
N PRO A 59 2.41 0.84 15.35
CA PRO A 59 2.08 1.10 16.74
C PRO A 59 0.61 1.50 16.92
N ALA A 60 -0.04 0.96 17.95
CA ALA A 60 -1.41 1.33 18.30
C ALA A 60 -1.55 2.84 18.59
N GLN A 61 -0.51 3.46 19.13
CA GLN A 61 -0.46 4.90 19.39
C GLN A 61 -0.60 5.72 18.11
N LEU A 62 0.04 5.29 17.02
CA LEU A 62 -0.08 5.97 15.73
C LEU A 62 -1.51 5.91 15.20
N LEU A 63 -2.14 4.76 15.28
CA LEU A 63 -3.55 4.59 14.88
C LEU A 63 -4.47 5.51 15.69
N PHE A 64 -4.25 5.58 16.99
CA PHE A 64 -5.01 6.47 17.87
C PHE A 64 -4.83 7.94 17.51
N GLU A 65 -3.60 8.39 17.27
CA GLU A 65 -3.29 9.78 16.89
C GLU A 65 -3.93 10.17 15.56
N LEU A 66 -4.04 9.22 14.63
CA LEU A 66 -4.69 9.42 13.34
C LEU A 66 -6.21 9.26 13.37
N GLY A 67 -6.78 8.90 14.52
CA GLY A 67 -8.22 8.65 14.66
C GLY A 67 -8.70 7.41 13.93
N LEU A 68 -7.81 6.43 13.75
CA LEU A 68 -8.10 5.18 13.06
C LEU A 68 -8.37 4.03 14.03
N LYS A 69 -9.27 3.13 13.64
CA LYS A 69 -9.48 1.87 14.36
C LYS A 69 -8.35 0.91 14.08
N ASP A 70 -8.04 0.01 15.02
CA ASP A 70 -7.04 -1.03 14.80
C ASP A 70 -7.60 -2.17 13.96
N ASN A 71 -7.43 -2.07 12.66
CA ASN A 71 -7.72 -3.10 11.68
C ASN A 71 -6.69 -3.05 10.54
N ILE A 72 -6.69 -4.08 9.70
CA ILE A 72 -5.71 -4.23 8.61
C ILE A 72 -5.75 -3.02 7.66
N ARG A 73 -6.93 -2.59 7.25
CA ARG A 73 -7.10 -1.45 6.35
C ARG A 73 -6.50 -0.17 6.94
N SER A 74 -6.81 0.12 8.20
CA SER A 74 -6.29 1.29 8.90
C SER A 74 -4.78 1.28 9.05
N ARG A 75 -4.17 0.10 9.19
CA ARG A 75 -2.72 -0.04 9.26
C ARG A 75 -2.05 0.33 7.94
N VAL A 76 -2.62 -0.05 6.81
CA VAL A 76 -2.11 0.39 5.48
C VAL A 76 -2.20 1.90 5.34
N ILE A 77 -3.33 2.49 5.72
CA ILE A 77 -3.54 3.94 5.69
C ILE A 77 -2.52 4.66 6.59
N ALA A 78 -2.34 4.15 7.82
CA ALA A 78 -1.39 4.73 8.77
C ALA A 78 0.05 4.69 8.25
N LEU A 79 0.45 3.58 7.64
CA LEU A 79 1.76 3.45 7.01
C LEU A 79 1.96 4.51 5.91
N ALA A 80 0.99 4.63 5.02
CA ALA A 80 1.05 5.60 3.92
C ALA A 80 1.20 7.04 4.44
N ILE A 81 0.38 7.43 5.41
CA ILE A 81 0.43 8.76 6.01
C ILE A 81 1.78 8.99 6.71
N TYR A 82 2.23 8.02 7.50
CA TYR A 82 3.49 8.15 8.24
C TYR A 82 4.68 8.34 7.31
N ILE A 83 4.80 7.52 6.28
CA ILE A 83 5.90 7.62 5.31
C ILE A 83 5.79 8.92 4.52
N HIS A 84 4.61 9.28 4.06
CA HIS A 84 4.39 10.55 3.35
C HIS A 84 4.85 11.76 4.16
N ASP A 85 4.51 11.82 5.44
CA ASP A 85 4.89 12.92 6.32
C ASP A 85 6.40 13.01 6.60
N LYS A 86 7.10 11.89 6.51
CA LYS A 86 8.56 11.83 6.68
C LYS A 86 9.34 12.24 5.41
N PHE A 87 8.72 12.18 4.25
CA PHE A 87 9.37 12.39 2.96
C PHE A 87 8.65 13.44 2.11
N LEU A 88 8.23 14.55 2.72
CA LEU A 88 7.48 15.61 2.05
C LEU A 88 8.23 16.25 0.87
N GLU A 89 9.55 16.30 0.94
CA GLU A 89 10.40 16.93 -0.09
C GLU A 89 11.10 15.90 -0.99
N THR A 90 10.98 14.61 -0.67
CA THR A 90 11.62 13.53 -1.43
C THR A 90 10.56 12.71 -2.15
N PRO A 91 10.56 12.65 -3.50
CA PRO A 91 9.64 11.80 -4.22
C PRO A 91 9.98 10.32 -3.97
N LEU A 92 9.01 9.56 -3.44
CA LEU A 92 9.13 8.13 -3.24
C LEU A 92 8.28 7.36 -4.25
N HIS A 93 8.69 6.14 -4.56
CA HIS A 93 7.98 5.23 -5.47
C HIS A 93 7.24 4.12 -4.71
N ILE A 94 6.63 4.49 -3.59
CA ILE A 94 5.86 3.59 -2.73
C ILE A 94 4.38 3.76 -3.03
N THR A 95 3.65 2.65 -3.07
CA THR A 95 2.21 2.64 -3.24
C THR A 95 1.58 1.77 -2.16
N CYS A 96 0.64 2.32 -1.41
CA CYS A 96 -0.15 1.60 -0.42
C CYS A 96 -1.56 1.45 -0.98
N ILE A 97 -2.01 0.22 -1.19
CA ILE A 97 -3.30 -0.08 -1.82
C ILE A 97 -4.28 -0.55 -0.76
N VAL A 98 -5.42 0.11 -0.68
CA VAL A 98 -6.54 -0.28 0.18
C VAL A 98 -7.80 -0.46 -0.65
N ASP A 99 -8.63 -1.42 -0.24
CA ASP A 99 -9.91 -1.64 -0.87
C ASP A 99 -10.84 -0.45 -0.61
N LYS A 100 -11.63 -0.11 -1.63
CA LYS A 100 -12.68 0.89 -1.50
C LYS A 100 -13.68 0.44 -0.45
N ASP A 101 -13.89 1.29 0.55
CA ASP A 101 -14.87 1.06 1.59
C ASP A 101 -15.98 2.11 1.49
N PHE A 102 -16.99 2.00 2.34
CA PHE A 102 -18.09 2.96 2.41
C PHE A 102 -17.70 4.29 3.07
N ASP A 103 -16.43 4.49 3.43
CA ASP A 103 -15.92 5.73 4.03
C ASP A 103 -16.21 6.98 3.20
N TRP A 104 -16.22 6.86 1.88
CA TRP A 104 -16.58 7.98 0.98
C TRP A 104 -18.02 8.46 1.18
N LEU A 105 -18.94 7.57 1.62
CA LEU A 105 -20.31 7.93 1.96
C LEU A 105 -20.38 8.78 3.24
N PHE A 106 -19.38 8.66 4.10
CA PHE A 106 -19.30 9.39 5.37
C PHE A 106 -18.36 10.60 5.29
N GLY A 107 -17.87 10.93 4.10
CA GLY A 107 -17.02 12.10 3.88
C GLY A 107 -15.58 11.97 4.40
N LYS A 108 -15.11 10.75 4.64
CA LYS A 108 -13.71 10.53 5.02
C LYS A 108 -12.81 10.63 3.80
N GLU A 109 -11.92 11.61 3.81
CA GLU A 109 -10.92 11.81 2.78
C GLU A 109 -9.53 11.78 3.39
N TYR A 110 -8.60 11.11 2.70
CA TYR A 110 -7.20 11.07 3.08
C TYR A 110 -6.37 11.72 1.98
N GLN A 111 -5.63 12.77 2.32
CA GLN A 111 -4.72 13.45 1.40
C GLN A 111 -3.32 12.84 1.53
N CYS A 112 -3.05 11.83 0.74
CA CYS A 112 -1.77 11.16 0.75
C CYS A 112 -1.48 10.58 -0.63
N ASP A 113 -0.41 11.04 -1.26
CA ASP A 113 -0.03 10.62 -2.61
C ASP A 113 0.43 9.17 -2.68
N LEU A 114 0.80 8.57 -1.56
CA LEU A 114 1.23 7.18 -1.49
C LEU A 114 0.05 6.21 -1.32
N LEU A 115 -1.14 6.73 -1.05
CA LEU A 115 -2.32 5.93 -0.78
C LEU A 115 -3.22 5.87 -2.00
N LEU A 116 -3.59 4.65 -2.39
CA LEU A 116 -4.46 4.39 -3.51
C LEU A 116 -5.65 3.54 -3.07
N PHE A 117 -6.84 4.00 -3.37
CA PHE A 117 -8.08 3.26 -3.14
C PHE A 117 -8.50 2.53 -4.41
N THR A 118 -8.93 1.27 -4.28
CA THR A 118 -9.48 0.53 -5.40
C THR A 118 -10.81 1.15 -5.87
N ASP A 119 -11.12 1.02 -7.16
CA ASP A 119 -12.42 1.47 -7.71
C ASP A 119 -13.57 0.56 -7.29
N TYR A 120 -13.25 -0.69 -6.97
CA TYR A 120 -14.20 -1.72 -6.52
C TYR A 120 -14.04 -2.00 -5.04
N SER A 121 -15.02 -2.65 -4.44
CA SER A 121 -15.02 -3.01 -3.02
C SER A 121 -13.86 -3.92 -2.60
N CYS A 122 -13.26 -4.63 -3.53
CA CYS A 122 -12.07 -5.44 -3.32
C CYS A 122 -11.25 -5.55 -4.61
N LEU A 123 -9.96 -5.84 -4.46
CA LEU A 123 -9.04 -5.92 -5.59
C LEU A 123 -9.40 -7.09 -6.53
N GLU A 124 -9.94 -8.18 -5.99
CA GLU A 124 -10.34 -9.36 -6.77
C GLU A 124 -11.42 -9.06 -7.83
N MET A 125 -12.22 -8.02 -7.64
CA MET A 125 -13.24 -7.60 -8.62
C MET A 125 -12.63 -7.21 -9.97
N TYR A 126 -11.36 -6.81 -10.00
CA TYR A 126 -10.65 -6.50 -11.24
C TYR A 126 -10.38 -7.72 -12.11
N LEU A 127 -10.44 -8.93 -11.54
CA LEU A 127 -10.29 -10.17 -12.31
C LEU A 127 -11.41 -10.37 -13.35
N PHE A 128 -12.56 -9.74 -13.18
CA PHE A 128 -13.67 -9.79 -14.12
C PHE A 128 -13.47 -8.87 -15.34
N ASN A 129 -12.50 -7.99 -15.30
CA ASN A 129 -12.19 -7.09 -16.41
C ASN A 129 -10.68 -6.82 -16.49
N GLU A 130 -10.01 -7.59 -17.32
CA GLU A 130 -8.56 -7.50 -17.50
C GLU A 130 -8.10 -6.11 -17.98
N VAL A 131 -8.86 -5.45 -18.83
CA VAL A 131 -8.51 -4.13 -19.36
C VAL A 131 -8.52 -3.08 -18.26
N VAL A 132 -9.53 -3.12 -17.39
CA VAL A 132 -9.64 -2.21 -16.24
C VAL A 132 -8.53 -2.49 -15.24
N LEU A 133 -8.22 -3.77 -14.99
CA LEU A 133 -7.11 -4.17 -14.12
C LEU A 133 -5.78 -3.64 -14.64
N ASP A 134 -5.50 -3.83 -15.93
CA ASP A 134 -4.27 -3.34 -16.56
C ASP A 134 -4.14 -1.82 -16.43
N LYS A 135 -5.19 -1.09 -16.77
CA LYS A 135 -5.22 0.37 -16.64
C LYS A 135 -5.01 0.83 -15.19
N TYR A 136 -5.73 0.22 -14.26
CA TYR A 136 -5.64 0.55 -12.85
C TYR A 136 -4.24 0.33 -12.31
N LEU A 137 -3.65 -0.84 -12.53
CA LEU A 137 -2.34 -1.17 -12.00
C LEU A 137 -1.23 -0.33 -12.65
N ARG A 138 -1.35 0.01 -13.92
CA ARG A 138 -0.40 0.94 -14.57
C ARG A 138 -0.42 2.32 -13.94
N LEU A 139 -1.58 2.82 -13.57
CA LEU A 139 -1.71 4.08 -12.85
C LEU A 139 -1.19 3.96 -11.41
N ALA A 140 -1.53 2.86 -10.73
CA ALA A 140 -1.13 2.61 -9.35
C ALA A 140 0.39 2.54 -9.18
N ILE A 141 1.05 1.79 -10.02
CA ILE A 141 2.52 1.61 -10.00
C ILE A 141 3.25 2.64 -10.88
N ARG A 142 2.51 3.63 -11.39
CA ARG A 142 3.05 4.75 -12.18
C ARG A 142 3.87 4.32 -13.40
N LEU A 143 3.43 3.28 -14.07
CA LEU A 143 3.96 2.88 -15.37
C LEU A 143 3.25 3.70 -16.45
N TYR A 144 3.97 4.59 -17.03
CA TYR A 144 3.52 5.35 -18.19
C TYR A 144 4.13 4.79 -19.47
#